data_a6a9e99b6ccad3e9b4cc0db0355b336e
#
_entry.id   a6a9e99b6ccad3e9b4cc0db0355b336e
#
_cell.length_a   1.000
_cell.length_b   1.000
_cell.length_c   1.000
_cell.angle_alpha   90.00
_cell.angle_beta   90.00
_cell.angle_gamma   90.00
#
_symmetry.space_group_name_H-M   'P 1'
#
loop_
_entity.id
_entity.type
_entity.pdbx_description
1 polymer ?
#
loop_
_entity_poly.entity_id
_entity_poly.type
_entity_poly.pdbx_seq_one_letter_code
_entity_poly.pdbx_strand_id
1 'polypeptide(L)'
;KNKCNYIFFFDRAQADYYLADGVTGARHLALAADPDVFAGVKTGTYDCDVAFLGQLYKSEYQDLCRGLSLYSRGYLEGIIAAQSQINGGYIIDEMLTADTLRLVNSDFLKASKGRFSVTGRELSYTLAKETTGRQRYTALALLSDRCNVNVYSNDTDGRLEKASFCGYVDYYDKMPAVFRSSKINLNISLCTIQTGIPLRVLDIMACGGFVLTNMQPELMEYFIPGEDVAVYEDMKDMIAKVQFYLEHEELRKRIAHNGYLKVCEMFRFDDRIKYMLEIADEK
;
A
#
# COMPACT_ATOMS: atom_id res chain seq x y z
N LYS A 1 17.67 -23.47 -12.97
CA LYS A 1 16.60 -22.60 -13.55
C LYS A 1 15.65 -23.50 -14.33
N ASN A 2 14.43 -23.69 -13.82
CA ASN A 2 13.42 -24.53 -14.46
C ASN A 2 12.69 -23.70 -15.52
N LYS A 3 12.75 -24.10 -16.80
CA LYS A 3 12.11 -23.42 -17.92
C LYS A 3 10.56 -23.52 -17.89
N CYS A 4 10.02 -24.35 -16.99
CA CYS A 4 8.59 -24.58 -16.85
C CYS A 4 7.95 -23.75 -15.72
N ASN A 5 8.71 -22.89 -15.06
CA ASN A 5 8.18 -22.03 -13.99
C ASN A 5 7.88 -20.65 -14.54
N TYR A 6 6.61 -20.25 -14.39
CA TYR A 6 6.16 -18.88 -14.59
C TYR A 6 5.86 -18.28 -13.22
N ILE A 7 6.33 -17.05 -12.98
CA ILE A 7 6.13 -16.31 -11.74
C ILE A 7 5.51 -14.97 -12.11
N PHE A 8 4.31 -14.73 -11.65
CA PHE A 8 3.58 -13.48 -11.92
C PHE A 8 3.73 -12.52 -10.75
N PHE A 9 4.16 -11.31 -11.04
CA PHE A 9 4.31 -10.22 -10.09
C PHE A 9 3.27 -9.16 -10.42
N PHE A 10 2.58 -8.66 -9.40
CA PHE A 10 1.59 -7.60 -9.59
C PHE A 10 2.21 -6.19 -9.66
N ASP A 11 3.47 -6.07 -9.33
CA ASP A 11 4.28 -4.86 -9.39
C ASP A 11 5.29 -5.02 -10.52
N ARG A 12 5.20 -4.18 -11.55
CA ARG A 12 6.07 -4.26 -12.73
C ARG A 12 7.54 -4.09 -12.37
N ALA A 13 7.86 -3.18 -11.44
CA ALA A 13 9.23 -2.99 -11.00
C ALA A 13 9.82 -4.28 -10.41
N GLN A 14 9.04 -5.09 -9.71
CA GLN A 14 9.48 -6.39 -9.22
C GLN A 14 9.67 -7.41 -10.37
N ALA A 15 8.76 -7.45 -11.33
CA ALA A 15 8.89 -8.33 -12.50
C ALA A 15 10.17 -8.02 -13.27
N ASP A 16 10.44 -6.75 -13.53
CA ASP A 16 11.62 -6.27 -14.25
C ASP A 16 12.91 -6.58 -13.48
N TYR A 17 12.90 -6.40 -12.16
CA TYR A 17 14.03 -6.75 -11.30
C TYR A 17 14.40 -8.24 -11.44
N TYR A 18 13.42 -9.13 -11.34
CA TYR A 18 13.69 -10.57 -11.45
C TYR A 18 14.03 -11.01 -12.88
N LEU A 19 13.49 -10.36 -13.90
CA LEU A 19 13.90 -10.56 -15.29
C LEU A 19 15.38 -10.19 -15.48
N ALA A 20 15.81 -9.06 -14.96
CA ALA A 20 17.20 -8.60 -15.00
C ALA A 20 18.13 -9.54 -14.23
N ASP A 21 17.66 -10.14 -13.13
CA ASP A 21 18.38 -11.17 -12.35
C ASP A 21 18.38 -12.57 -13.04
N GLY A 22 17.86 -12.66 -14.27
CA GLY A 22 17.85 -13.85 -15.10
C GLY A 22 16.76 -14.88 -14.76
N VAL A 23 15.68 -14.48 -14.12
CA VAL A 23 14.46 -15.29 -13.94
C VAL A 23 13.58 -15.12 -15.17
N THR A 24 13.88 -15.88 -16.24
CA THR A 24 13.22 -15.74 -17.56
C THR A 24 11.71 -16.01 -17.56
N GLY A 25 11.19 -16.67 -16.52
CA GLY A 25 9.75 -16.92 -16.32
C GLY A 25 9.01 -15.82 -15.54
N ALA A 26 9.70 -14.76 -15.11
CA ALA A 26 9.05 -13.63 -14.45
C ALA A 26 8.17 -12.87 -15.45
N ARG A 27 6.97 -12.51 -15.01
CA ARG A 27 5.98 -11.78 -15.81
C ARG A 27 5.25 -10.76 -14.90
N HIS A 28 4.91 -9.63 -15.46
CA HIS A 28 3.98 -8.71 -14.81
C HIS A 28 2.54 -9.16 -15.07
N LEU A 29 1.72 -9.16 -14.03
CA LEU A 29 0.27 -9.36 -14.12
C LEU A 29 -0.40 -8.65 -12.96
N ALA A 30 -1.14 -7.60 -13.25
CA ALA A 30 -1.90 -6.86 -12.24
C ALA A 30 -2.86 -7.76 -11.47
N LEU A 31 -3.07 -7.48 -10.19
CA LEU A 31 -4.03 -8.21 -9.35
C LEU A 31 -5.45 -8.14 -9.90
N ALA A 32 -6.32 -8.94 -9.35
CA ALA A 32 -7.74 -8.96 -9.66
C ALA A 32 -8.58 -8.82 -8.38
N ALA A 33 -9.84 -8.44 -8.54
CA ALA A 33 -10.87 -8.50 -7.53
C ALA A 33 -12.10 -9.22 -8.05
N ASP A 34 -12.98 -9.65 -7.17
CA ASP A 34 -14.23 -10.33 -7.53
C ASP A 34 -15.45 -9.51 -7.08
N PRO A 35 -15.99 -8.63 -7.97
CA PRO A 35 -17.16 -7.84 -7.64
C PRO A 35 -18.40 -8.70 -7.32
N ASP A 36 -18.52 -9.88 -7.90
CA ASP A 36 -19.69 -10.76 -7.72
C ASP A 36 -19.73 -11.35 -6.32
N VAL A 37 -18.57 -11.70 -5.74
CA VAL A 37 -18.47 -12.17 -4.35
C VAL A 37 -18.93 -11.07 -3.38
N PHE A 38 -18.67 -9.81 -3.69
CA PHE A 38 -19.04 -8.69 -2.82
C PHE A 38 -20.46 -8.15 -3.06
N ALA A 39 -21.15 -8.56 -4.15
CA ALA A 39 -22.44 -8.00 -4.55
C ALA A 39 -23.58 -8.23 -3.53
N GLY A 40 -23.54 -9.34 -2.80
CA GLY A 40 -24.61 -9.72 -1.84
C GLY A 40 -24.66 -8.91 -0.55
N VAL A 41 -23.65 -8.13 -0.23
CA VAL A 41 -23.55 -7.40 1.02
C VAL A 41 -24.35 -6.09 0.94
N LYS A 42 -25.42 -5.98 1.73
CA LYS A 42 -26.25 -4.76 1.79
C LYS A 42 -25.54 -3.65 2.54
N THR A 43 -25.69 -2.43 2.05
CA THR A 43 -25.22 -1.23 2.74
C THR A 43 -26.34 -0.56 3.52
N GLY A 44 -25.97 0.01 4.67
CA GLY A 44 -26.81 0.92 5.46
C GLY A 44 -26.45 2.40 5.22
N THR A 45 -26.66 3.20 6.24
CA THR A 45 -26.16 4.58 6.34
C THR A 45 -24.66 4.60 6.53
N TYR A 46 -24.00 5.71 6.22
CA TYR A 46 -22.57 5.87 6.48
C TYR A 46 -22.25 5.80 7.99
N ASP A 47 -21.31 4.95 8.35
CA ASP A 47 -20.87 4.73 9.74
C ASP A 47 -19.73 5.67 10.15
N CYS A 48 -18.92 6.14 9.16
CA CYS A 48 -17.82 7.07 9.40
C CYS A 48 -17.52 7.95 8.18
N ASP A 49 -16.75 9.00 8.40
CA ASP A 49 -16.27 9.86 7.33
C ASP A 49 -15.11 9.19 6.56
N VAL A 50 -14.13 8.65 7.29
CA VAL A 50 -12.97 7.99 6.72
C VAL A 50 -12.80 6.61 7.35
N ALA A 51 -12.71 5.57 6.54
CA ALA A 51 -12.26 4.25 6.96
C ALA A 51 -10.82 3.99 6.50
N PHE A 52 -10.02 3.45 7.38
CA PHE A 52 -8.73 2.85 7.06
C PHE A 52 -8.76 1.37 7.43
N LEU A 53 -8.51 0.49 6.47
CA LEU A 53 -8.46 -0.95 6.69
C LEU A 53 -7.08 -1.50 6.30
N GLY A 54 -6.28 -1.89 7.29
CA GLY A 54 -4.94 -2.41 7.07
C GLY A 54 -4.08 -2.44 8.34
N GLN A 55 -2.87 -2.95 8.21
CA GLN A 55 -1.89 -2.96 9.29
C GLN A 55 -1.31 -1.56 9.52
N LEU A 56 -0.91 -1.23 10.75
CA LEU A 56 -0.23 0.02 11.05
C LEU A 56 1.29 -0.06 10.83
N TYR A 57 1.80 -1.27 10.56
CA TYR A 57 3.21 -1.58 10.31
C TYR A 57 4.15 -1.17 11.45
N LYS A 58 4.04 -1.86 12.58
CA LYS A 58 5.11 -1.83 13.58
C LYS A 58 6.35 -2.48 12.98
N SER A 59 7.41 -1.70 12.81
CA SER A 59 8.66 -2.18 12.24
C SER A 59 9.67 -2.51 13.33
N GLU A 60 10.67 -3.29 12.98
CA GLU A 60 11.83 -3.62 13.81
C GLU A 60 12.89 -2.49 13.83
N TYR A 61 12.61 -1.37 13.17
CA TYR A 61 13.57 -0.28 12.98
C TYR A 61 14.11 0.30 14.30
N GLN A 62 13.24 0.47 15.30
CA GLN A 62 13.67 0.99 16.60
C GLN A 62 14.66 0.04 17.32
N ASP A 63 14.48 -1.27 17.17
CA ASP A 63 15.40 -2.26 17.71
C ASP A 63 16.74 -2.26 16.95
N LEU A 64 16.71 -2.12 15.64
CA LEU A 64 17.91 -1.94 14.83
C LEU A 64 18.69 -0.69 15.24
N CYS A 65 18.02 0.41 15.53
CA CYS A 65 18.64 1.68 15.95
C CYS A 65 19.51 1.55 17.19
N ARG A 66 19.25 0.57 18.08
CA ARG A 66 20.06 0.36 19.29
C ARG A 66 21.49 -0.06 18.99
N GLY A 67 21.73 -0.70 17.84
CA GLY A 67 23.05 -1.14 17.42
C GLY A 67 23.80 -0.14 16.53
N LEU A 68 23.19 0.98 16.16
CA LEU A 68 23.74 1.93 15.20
C LEU A 68 24.46 3.10 15.87
N SER A 69 25.53 3.59 15.24
CA SER A 69 26.13 4.89 15.54
C SER A 69 25.13 6.02 15.26
N LEU A 70 25.36 7.20 15.85
CA LEU A 70 24.54 8.38 15.58
C LEU A 70 24.56 8.78 14.09
N TYR A 71 25.69 8.60 13.44
CA TYR A 71 25.82 8.89 12.01
C TYR A 71 24.97 7.95 11.16
N SER A 72 25.12 6.63 11.35
CA SER A 72 24.33 5.62 10.61
C SER A 72 22.84 5.80 10.84
N ARG A 73 22.43 6.02 12.09
CA ARG A 73 21.04 6.30 12.44
C ARG A 73 20.52 7.56 11.74
N GLY A 74 21.29 8.68 11.81
CA GLY A 74 20.88 9.92 11.15
C GLY A 74 20.74 9.78 9.64
N TYR A 75 21.61 8.99 9.00
CA TYR A 75 21.53 8.72 7.58
C TYR A 75 20.27 7.92 7.22
N LEU A 76 19.96 6.85 7.96
CA LEU A 76 18.75 6.06 7.74
C LEU A 76 17.47 6.87 8.01
N GLU A 77 17.45 7.72 9.05
CA GLU A 77 16.35 8.67 9.29
C GLU A 77 16.17 9.65 8.13
N GLY A 78 17.27 10.10 7.53
CA GLY A 78 17.24 10.94 6.31
C GLY A 78 16.58 10.22 5.13
N ILE A 79 16.88 8.93 4.92
CA ILE A 79 16.23 8.11 3.88
C ILE A 79 14.73 7.99 4.15
N ILE A 80 14.33 7.65 5.38
CA ILE A 80 12.92 7.53 5.78
C ILE A 80 12.20 8.85 5.54
N ALA A 81 12.78 9.97 5.97
CA ALA A 81 12.19 11.29 5.81
C ALA A 81 12.01 11.66 4.33
N ALA A 82 13.02 11.40 3.49
CA ALA A 82 12.96 11.65 2.05
C ALA A 82 11.89 10.78 1.37
N GLN A 83 11.89 9.46 1.62
CA GLN A 83 10.89 8.55 1.07
C GLN A 83 9.47 8.92 1.51
N SER A 84 9.29 9.43 2.73
CA SER A 84 7.97 9.85 3.23
C SER A 84 7.32 10.97 2.43
N GLN A 85 8.11 11.75 1.67
CA GLN A 85 7.64 12.85 0.82
C GLN A 85 7.36 12.40 -0.64
N ILE A 86 7.69 11.15 -0.98
CA ILE A 86 7.62 10.66 -2.35
C ILE A 86 6.53 9.59 -2.44
N ASN A 87 5.52 9.83 -3.28
CA ASN A 87 4.54 8.86 -3.71
C ASN A 87 4.77 8.51 -5.20
N GLY A 88 4.62 7.23 -5.55
CA GLY A 88 4.86 6.73 -6.91
C GLY A 88 6.34 6.66 -7.32
N GLY A 89 7.24 6.68 -6.35
CA GLY A 89 8.68 6.46 -6.54
C GLY A 89 9.28 5.78 -5.32
N TYR A 90 10.37 5.04 -5.52
CA TYR A 90 11.06 4.28 -4.47
C TYR A 90 12.55 4.59 -4.50
N ILE A 91 13.03 5.36 -3.52
CA ILE A 91 14.43 5.83 -3.46
C ILE A 91 15.28 5.07 -2.44
N ILE A 92 14.67 4.24 -1.59
CA ILE A 92 15.37 3.57 -0.50
C ILE A 92 16.53 2.72 -1.03
N ASP A 93 16.30 1.92 -2.09
CA ASP A 93 17.32 1.05 -2.66
C ASP A 93 18.49 1.84 -3.26
N GLU A 94 18.20 2.98 -3.89
CA GLU A 94 19.24 3.86 -4.46
C GLU A 94 20.09 4.52 -3.37
N MET A 95 19.47 4.88 -2.26
CA MET A 95 20.14 5.51 -1.12
C MET A 95 20.92 4.52 -0.25
N LEU A 96 20.53 3.25 -0.26
CA LEU A 96 21.25 2.16 0.43
C LEU A 96 22.44 1.65 -0.39
N THR A 97 23.39 2.54 -0.65
CA THR A 97 24.61 2.18 -1.37
C THR A 97 25.41 1.08 -0.65
N ALA A 98 26.32 0.41 -1.39
CA ALA A 98 27.20 -0.58 -0.79
C ALA A 98 28.05 -0.01 0.36
N ASP A 99 28.43 1.27 0.30
CA ASP A 99 29.16 1.95 1.36
C ASP A 99 28.29 2.17 2.60
N THR A 100 27.05 2.61 2.41
CA THR A 100 26.08 2.76 3.50
C THR A 100 25.83 1.41 4.19
N LEU A 101 25.63 0.36 3.40
CA LEU A 101 25.38 -0.97 3.95
C LEU A 101 26.59 -1.52 4.73
N ARG A 102 27.82 -1.28 4.22
CA ARG A 102 29.08 -1.63 4.94
C ARG A 102 29.19 -0.88 6.27
N LEU A 103 28.86 0.41 6.29
CA LEU A 103 28.91 1.22 7.49
C LEU A 103 27.91 0.73 8.55
N VAL A 104 26.65 0.52 8.16
CA VAL A 104 25.60 -0.01 9.02
C VAL A 104 25.98 -1.38 9.58
N ASN A 105 26.47 -2.29 8.74
CA ASN A 105 26.92 -3.61 9.19
C ASN A 105 28.16 -3.55 10.09
N SER A 106 29.07 -2.59 9.89
CA SER A 106 30.19 -2.37 10.82
C SER A 106 29.71 -2.01 12.22
N ASP A 107 28.67 -1.16 12.32
CA ASP A 107 28.06 -0.81 13.61
C ASP A 107 27.39 -2.05 14.26
N PHE A 108 26.60 -2.81 13.50
CA PHE A 108 25.97 -4.02 14.02
C PHE A 108 26.97 -5.08 14.48
N LEU A 109 28.04 -5.31 13.72
CA LEU A 109 29.08 -6.26 14.10
C LEU A 109 29.78 -5.83 15.40
N LYS A 110 30.05 -4.54 15.58
CA LYS A 110 30.61 -4.01 16.84
C LYS A 110 29.66 -4.22 18.01
N ALA A 111 28.38 -3.82 17.85
CA ALA A 111 27.38 -3.90 18.90
C ALA A 111 27.06 -5.37 19.28
N SER A 112 27.03 -6.29 18.31
CA SER A 112 26.69 -7.70 18.49
C SER A 112 27.89 -8.62 18.74
N LYS A 113 29.09 -8.09 18.84
CA LYS A 113 30.35 -8.86 18.92
C LYS A 113 30.50 -9.87 17.76
N GLY A 114 30.24 -9.40 16.54
CA GLY A 114 30.40 -10.16 15.31
C GLY A 114 29.26 -11.11 14.96
N ARG A 115 28.10 -11.03 15.64
CA ARG A 115 27.01 -12.02 15.49
C ARG A 115 25.84 -11.58 14.61
N PHE A 116 25.75 -10.30 14.29
CA PHE A 116 24.59 -9.76 13.55
C PHE A 116 25.02 -8.86 12.41
N SER A 117 24.43 -9.08 11.26
CA SER A 117 24.50 -8.22 10.08
C SER A 117 23.19 -8.32 9.31
N VAL A 118 22.92 -7.35 8.44
CA VAL A 118 21.73 -7.32 7.57
C VAL A 118 22.13 -7.26 6.12
N THR A 119 21.31 -7.82 5.25
CA THR A 119 21.42 -7.63 3.80
C THR A 119 20.82 -6.27 3.40
N GLY A 120 21.17 -5.75 2.22
CA GLY A 120 20.55 -4.55 1.68
C GLY A 120 19.03 -4.70 1.57
N ARG A 121 18.55 -5.86 1.15
CA ARG A 121 17.12 -6.16 1.01
C ARG A 121 16.36 -6.15 2.35
N GLU A 122 16.93 -6.73 3.39
CA GLU A 122 16.33 -6.73 4.73
C GLU A 122 16.26 -5.31 5.30
N LEU A 123 17.34 -4.54 5.14
CA LEU A 123 17.38 -3.15 5.59
C LEU A 123 16.40 -2.28 4.81
N SER A 124 16.40 -2.40 3.47
CA SER A 124 15.44 -1.70 2.59
C SER A 124 13.99 -1.97 3.00
N TYR A 125 13.63 -3.23 3.18
CA TYR A 125 12.28 -3.62 3.61
C TYR A 125 11.91 -3.04 4.99
N THR A 126 12.85 -3.06 5.94
CA THR A 126 12.63 -2.48 7.28
C THR A 126 12.40 -0.98 7.21
N LEU A 127 13.19 -0.25 6.40
CA LEU A 127 13.01 1.19 6.19
C LEU A 127 11.67 1.51 5.50
N ALA A 128 11.30 0.72 4.50
CA ALA A 128 10.03 0.87 3.80
C ALA A 128 8.82 0.66 4.72
N LYS A 129 8.89 -0.38 5.56
CA LYS A 129 7.88 -0.69 6.57
C LYS A 129 7.75 0.43 7.61
N GLU A 130 8.89 0.95 8.10
CA GLU A 130 8.92 2.08 9.02
C GLU A 130 8.36 3.36 8.37
N THR A 131 8.77 3.68 7.15
CA THR A 131 8.26 4.84 6.38
C THR A 131 6.75 4.79 6.27
N THR A 132 6.21 3.65 5.80
CA THR A 132 4.77 3.47 5.65
C THR A 132 4.03 3.52 6.98
N GLY A 133 4.60 2.93 8.04
CA GLY A 133 4.03 3.02 9.39
C GLY A 133 3.91 4.46 9.87
N ARG A 134 4.96 5.27 9.68
CA ARG A 134 4.93 6.71 10.01
C ARG A 134 3.92 7.49 9.18
N GLN A 135 3.83 7.22 7.88
CA GLN A 135 2.84 7.84 7.00
C GLN A 135 1.41 7.51 7.45
N ARG A 136 1.11 6.23 7.74
CA ARG A 136 -0.21 5.79 8.23
C ARG A 136 -0.56 6.43 9.56
N TYR A 137 0.36 6.41 10.51
CA TYR A 137 0.16 7.07 11.79
C TYR A 137 -0.14 8.57 11.62
N THR A 138 0.70 9.28 10.86
CA THR A 138 0.55 10.73 10.66
C THR A 138 -0.78 11.07 9.97
N ALA A 139 -1.13 10.32 8.92
CA ALA A 139 -2.40 10.50 8.21
C ALA A 139 -3.61 10.32 9.14
N LEU A 140 -3.64 9.21 9.88
CA LEU A 140 -4.76 8.90 10.77
C LEU A 140 -4.86 9.89 11.94
N ALA A 141 -3.73 10.32 12.52
CA ALA A 141 -3.70 11.33 13.57
C ALA A 141 -4.27 12.67 13.07
N LEU A 142 -3.79 13.15 11.91
CA LEU A 142 -4.24 14.42 11.33
C LEU A 142 -5.71 14.39 10.91
N LEU A 143 -6.20 13.27 10.40
CA LEU A 143 -7.60 13.12 9.98
C LEU A 143 -8.54 12.98 11.18
N SER A 144 -8.16 12.22 12.21
CA SER A 144 -9.00 12.04 13.40
C SER A 144 -9.17 13.32 14.22
N ASP A 145 -8.34 14.33 14.00
CA ASP A 145 -8.53 15.69 14.54
C ASP A 145 -9.64 16.50 13.79
N ARG A 146 -10.06 16.04 12.61
CA ARG A 146 -10.90 16.80 11.68
C ARG A 146 -12.22 16.15 11.35
N CYS A 147 -12.28 14.81 11.39
CA CYS A 147 -13.45 14.05 11.00
C CYS A 147 -13.51 12.71 11.74
N ASN A 148 -14.61 11.98 11.59
CA ASN A 148 -14.79 10.67 12.19
C ASN A 148 -13.99 9.60 11.42
N VAL A 149 -12.95 9.03 12.05
CA VAL A 149 -12.05 8.04 11.45
C VAL A 149 -12.21 6.69 12.14
N ASN A 150 -12.58 5.67 11.37
CA ASN A 150 -12.61 4.28 11.80
C ASN A 150 -11.37 3.55 11.29
N VAL A 151 -10.64 2.88 12.20
CA VAL A 151 -9.44 2.09 11.91
C VAL A 151 -9.75 0.61 12.11
N TYR A 152 -9.71 -0.15 11.03
CA TYR A 152 -9.88 -1.60 11.03
C TYR A 152 -8.52 -2.27 10.90
N SER A 153 -7.98 -2.70 12.04
CA SER A 153 -6.64 -3.29 12.14
C SER A 153 -6.56 -4.25 13.31
N ASN A 154 -5.67 -5.25 13.20
CA ASN A 154 -5.26 -6.05 14.35
C ASN A 154 -4.27 -5.29 15.25
N ASP A 155 -3.60 -4.28 14.69
CA ASP A 155 -2.73 -3.40 15.43
C ASP A 155 -3.54 -2.30 16.12
N THR A 156 -3.11 -1.91 17.31
CA THR A 156 -3.61 -0.72 18.00
C THR A 156 -2.44 0.22 18.27
N ASP A 157 -2.69 1.51 18.20
CA ASP A 157 -1.71 2.53 18.57
C ASP A 157 -2.35 3.52 19.53
N GLY A 158 -1.92 3.48 20.80
CA GLY A 158 -2.45 4.35 21.85
C GLY A 158 -2.22 5.84 21.63
N ARG A 159 -1.40 6.22 20.65
CA ARG A 159 -1.21 7.61 20.26
C ARG A 159 -2.33 8.15 19.35
N LEU A 160 -3.16 7.26 18.78
CA LEU A 160 -4.31 7.60 17.93
C LEU A 160 -5.61 7.64 18.77
N GLU A 161 -5.62 8.45 19.83
CA GLU A 161 -6.72 8.49 20.82
C GLU A 161 -8.06 8.92 20.24
N LYS A 162 -8.06 9.72 19.16
CA LYS A 162 -9.27 10.25 18.53
C LYS A 162 -9.83 9.37 17.41
N ALA A 163 -9.05 8.39 16.95
CA ALA A 163 -9.52 7.42 15.97
C ALA A 163 -10.26 6.26 16.66
N SER A 164 -11.33 5.78 16.05
CA SER A 164 -12.08 4.63 16.54
C SER A 164 -11.46 3.33 16.03
N PHE A 165 -10.86 2.54 16.91
CA PHE A 165 -10.34 1.23 16.55
C PHE A 165 -11.46 0.19 16.57
N CYS A 166 -11.76 -0.39 15.39
CA CYS A 166 -12.85 -1.34 15.17
C CYS A 166 -12.39 -2.80 15.11
N GLY A 167 -11.07 -3.05 15.27
CA GLY A 167 -10.50 -4.39 15.24
C GLY A 167 -10.44 -5.01 13.84
N TYR A 168 -10.32 -6.34 13.80
CA TYR A 168 -10.26 -7.11 12.58
C TYR A 168 -11.62 -7.23 11.90
N VAL A 169 -11.63 -7.22 10.58
CA VAL A 169 -12.81 -7.55 9.76
C VAL A 169 -12.50 -8.70 8.83
N ASP A 170 -13.45 -9.63 8.71
CA ASP A 170 -13.38 -10.71 7.75
C ASP A 170 -13.45 -10.17 6.32
N TYR A 171 -12.67 -10.82 5.42
CA TYR A 171 -12.50 -10.36 4.05
C TYR A 171 -13.79 -10.48 3.22
N TYR A 172 -14.54 -11.58 3.39
CA TYR A 172 -15.73 -11.84 2.58
C TYR A 172 -17.02 -11.29 3.19
N ASP A 173 -17.15 -11.36 4.52
CA ASP A 173 -18.42 -11.07 5.19
C ASP A 173 -18.54 -9.59 5.59
N LYS A 174 -17.49 -9.01 6.16
CA LYS A 174 -17.55 -7.67 6.78
C LYS A 174 -16.85 -6.58 6.00
N MET A 175 -15.74 -6.89 5.35
CA MET A 175 -14.95 -5.90 4.61
C MET A 175 -15.78 -5.15 3.54
N PRO A 176 -16.63 -5.81 2.74
CA PRO A 176 -17.45 -5.11 1.75
C PRO A 176 -18.44 -4.12 2.40
N ALA A 177 -19.01 -4.49 3.57
CA ALA A 177 -19.90 -3.60 4.31
C ALA A 177 -19.15 -2.35 4.80
N VAL A 178 -17.94 -2.50 5.36
CA VAL A 178 -17.08 -1.37 5.77
C VAL A 178 -16.85 -0.42 4.61
N PHE A 179 -16.44 -0.94 3.44
CA PHE A 179 -16.15 -0.08 2.30
C PHE A 179 -17.35 0.66 1.76
N ARG A 180 -18.53 0.07 1.85
CA ARG A 180 -19.78 0.72 1.40
C ARG A 180 -20.37 1.67 2.43
N SER A 181 -20.16 1.43 3.73
CA SER A 181 -20.67 2.28 4.80
C SER A 181 -19.71 3.41 5.20
N SER A 182 -18.61 3.57 4.50
CA SER A 182 -17.65 4.65 4.73
C SER A 182 -17.73 5.68 3.60
N LYS A 183 -17.72 6.98 3.94
CA LYS A 183 -17.75 8.03 2.91
C LYS A 183 -16.48 8.01 2.06
N ILE A 184 -15.33 7.81 2.70
CA ILE A 184 -14.01 7.73 2.07
C ILE A 184 -13.28 6.52 2.62
N ASN A 185 -12.79 5.66 1.74
CA ASN A 185 -11.88 4.57 2.09
C ASN A 185 -10.45 5.01 1.76
N LEU A 186 -9.65 5.25 2.80
CA LEU A 186 -8.27 5.70 2.66
C LEU A 186 -7.35 4.51 2.44
N ASN A 187 -6.59 4.52 1.35
CA ASN A 187 -5.48 3.60 1.12
C ASN A 187 -4.15 4.32 1.21
N ILE A 188 -3.22 3.75 1.97
CA ILE A 188 -1.81 4.16 2.06
C ILE A 188 -1.00 2.91 1.76
N SER A 189 -0.47 2.83 0.55
CA SER A 189 0.26 1.67 0.05
C SER A 189 1.55 1.45 0.83
N LEU A 190 1.93 0.19 1.05
CA LEU A 190 3.27 -0.12 1.52
C LEU A 190 4.28 0.34 0.45
N CYS A 191 5.25 1.16 0.83
CA CYS A 191 6.13 1.79 -0.16
C CYS A 191 7.06 0.81 -0.91
N THR A 192 7.14 -0.45 -0.48
CA THR A 192 7.78 -1.52 -1.30
C THR A 192 6.98 -1.88 -2.55
N ILE A 193 5.70 -1.50 -2.64
CA ILE A 193 4.94 -1.55 -3.88
C ILE A 193 5.35 -0.31 -4.67
N GLN A 194 6.21 -0.51 -5.67
CA GLN A 194 6.86 0.60 -6.37
C GLN A 194 6.00 1.16 -7.48
N THR A 195 5.37 0.29 -8.27
CA THR A 195 4.55 0.70 -9.43
C THR A 195 3.15 0.13 -9.39
N GLY A 196 2.98 -1.05 -8.79
CA GLY A 196 1.79 -1.87 -8.86
C GLY A 196 0.56 -1.30 -8.15
N ILE A 197 -0.62 -1.74 -8.57
CA ILE A 197 -1.89 -1.38 -7.93
C ILE A 197 -2.09 -2.28 -6.70
N PRO A 198 -2.18 -1.74 -5.47
CA PRO A 198 -2.45 -2.56 -4.30
C PRO A 198 -3.83 -3.23 -4.37
N LEU A 199 -3.91 -4.49 -3.93
CA LEU A 199 -5.18 -5.24 -3.91
C LEU A 199 -6.29 -4.46 -3.19
N ARG A 200 -5.96 -3.75 -2.11
CA ARG A 200 -6.92 -2.96 -1.36
C ARG A 200 -7.65 -1.91 -2.20
N VAL A 201 -6.98 -1.30 -3.16
CA VAL A 201 -7.61 -0.33 -4.08
C VAL A 201 -8.66 -1.03 -4.93
N LEU A 202 -8.32 -2.19 -5.51
CA LEU A 202 -9.25 -2.99 -6.31
C LEU A 202 -10.42 -3.53 -5.47
N ASP A 203 -10.16 -3.99 -4.23
CA ASP A 203 -11.20 -4.46 -3.30
C ASP A 203 -12.22 -3.36 -2.99
N ILE A 204 -11.75 -2.14 -2.68
CA ILE A 204 -12.63 -1.00 -2.39
C ILE A 204 -13.51 -0.69 -3.60
N MET A 205 -12.91 -0.61 -4.79
CA MET A 205 -13.64 -0.34 -6.02
C MET A 205 -14.62 -1.49 -6.37
N ALA A 206 -14.19 -2.75 -6.23
CA ALA A 206 -15.04 -3.92 -6.45
C ALA A 206 -16.25 -3.97 -5.52
N CYS A 207 -16.13 -3.39 -4.33
CA CYS A 207 -17.26 -3.20 -3.40
C CYS A 207 -18.13 -2.00 -3.75
N GLY A 208 -17.77 -1.16 -4.73
CA GLY A 208 -18.44 0.11 -5.04
C GLY A 208 -18.16 1.22 -4.01
N GLY A 209 -17.10 1.08 -3.22
CA GLY A 209 -16.65 2.09 -2.26
C GLY A 209 -15.84 3.21 -2.95
N PHE A 210 -15.93 4.42 -2.41
CA PHE A 210 -15.06 5.52 -2.84
C PHE A 210 -13.67 5.34 -2.23
N VAL A 211 -12.62 5.27 -3.06
CA VAL A 211 -11.23 5.14 -2.64
C VAL A 211 -10.47 6.45 -2.82
N LEU A 212 -9.73 6.84 -1.77
CA LEU A 212 -8.70 7.87 -1.83
C LEU A 212 -7.35 7.18 -1.55
N THR A 213 -6.45 7.18 -2.54
CA THR A 213 -5.17 6.44 -2.46
C THR A 213 -3.97 7.34 -2.81
N ASN A 214 -2.79 6.99 -2.30
CA ASN A 214 -1.56 7.59 -2.80
C ASN A 214 -1.33 7.22 -4.27
N MET A 215 -0.63 8.08 -4.98
CA MET A 215 -0.27 7.88 -6.37
C MET A 215 0.57 6.60 -6.54
N GLN A 216 0.23 5.81 -7.56
CA GLN A 216 1.00 4.67 -8.05
C GLN A 216 1.08 4.73 -9.57
N PRO A 217 2.25 4.50 -10.21
CA PRO A 217 2.40 4.61 -11.66
C PRO A 217 1.41 3.75 -12.45
N GLU A 218 1.25 2.48 -12.12
CA GLU A 218 0.35 1.58 -12.83
C GLU A 218 -1.13 1.94 -12.63
N LEU A 219 -1.49 2.60 -11.52
CA LEU A 219 -2.85 3.08 -11.32
C LEU A 219 -3.24 4.10 -12.41
N MET A 220 -2.29 4.95 -12.82
CA MET A 220 -2.50 5.97 -13.85
C MET A 220 -2.62 5.40 -15.26
N GLU A 221 -2.20 4.16 -15.49
CA GLU A 221 -2.35 3.48 -16.78
C GLU A 221 -3.79 3.00 -17.03
N TYR A 222 -4.51 2.71 -15.94
CA TYR A 222 -5.85 2.12 -16.01
C TYR A 222 -6.96 3.06 -15.56
N PHE A 223 -6.70 3.98 -14.65
CA PHE A 223 -7.69 4.84 -14.02
C PHE A 223 -7.39 6.32 -14.23
N ILE A 224 -8.44 7.13 -14.40
CA ILE A 224 -8.34 8.57 -14.57
C ILE A 224 -8.63 9.24 -13.22
N PRO A 225 -7.64 9.96 -12.62
CA PRO A 225 -7.85 10.68 -11.38
C PRO A 225 -8.99 11.70 -11.47
N GLY A 226 -9.88 11.68 -10.49
CA GLY A 226 -11.07 12.55 -10.44
C GLY A 226 -12.28 12.04 -11.24
N GLU A 227 -12.09 10.98 -12.05
CA GLU A 227 -13.17 10.33 -12.80
C GLU A 227 -13.47 8.92 -12.30
N ASP A 228 -12.44 8.08 -12.14
CA ASP A 228 -12.56 6.67 -11.74
C ASP A 228 -11.98 6.40 -10.34
N VAL A 229 -11.05 7.24 -9.90
CA VAL A 229 -10.31 7.12 -8.65
C VAL A 229 -9.95 8.49 -8.09
N ALA A 230 -9.86 8.62 -6.77
CA ALA A 230 -9.26 9.77 -6.13
C ALA A 230 -7.82 9.45 -5.68
N VAL A 231 -6.87 10.28 -6.10
CA VAL A 231 -5.44 10.11 -5.83
C VAL A 231 -4.90 11.32 -5.11
N TYR A 232 -4.03 11.12 -4.13
CA TYR A 232 -3.30 12.20 -3.46
C TYR A 232 -1.79 12.07 -3.71
N GLU A 233 -1.11 13.21 -3.77
CA GLU A 233 0.32 13.30 -4.06
C GLU A 233 1.17 13.39 -2.78
N ASP A 234 0.66 14.07 -1.75
CA ASP A 234 1.32 14.22 -0.45
C ASP A 234 0.29 14.29 0.70
N MET A 235 0.78 14.41 1.92
CA MET A 235 -0.06 14.47 3.13
C MET A 235 -0.98 15.69 3.17
N LYS A 236 -0.51 16.84 2.66
CA LYS A 236 -1.29 18.07 2.61
C LYS A 236 -2.42 17.96 1.59
N ASP A 237 -2.13 17.42 0.42
CA ASP A 237 -3.10 17.16 -0.64
C ASP A 237 -4.13 16.12 -0.18
N MET A 238 -3.70 15.06 0.54
CA MET A 238 -4.60 14.07 1.13
C MET A 238 -5.64 14.72 2.05
N ILE A 239 -5.19 15.59 2.98
CA ILE A 239 -6.09 16.28 3.91
C ILE A 239 -7.07 17.18 3.15
N ALA A 240 -6.58 17.95 2.18
CA ALA A 240 -7.42 18.82 1.37
C ALA A 240 -8.46 18.03 0.58
N LYS A 241 -8.07 16.90 -0.01
CA LYS A 241 -8.98 16.01 -0.76
C LYS A 241 -10.00 15.33 0.14
N VAL A 242 -9.62 14.91 1.35
CA VAL A 242 -10.60 14.37 2.31
C VAL A 242 -11.65 15.41 2.62
N GLN A 243 -11.27 16.65 2.95
CA GLN A 243 -12.22 17.73 3.22
C GLN A 243 -13.12 18.01 2.01
N PHE A 244 -12.52 18.16 0.84
CA PHE A 244 -13.26 18.40 -0.41
C PHE A 244 -14.27 17.28 -0.69
N TYR A 245 -13.85 16.02 -0.66
CA TYR A 245 -14.73 14.91 -0.97
C TYR A 245 -15.78 14.63 0.12
N LEU A 246 -15.58 15.02 1.37
CA LEU A 246 -16.64 14.95 2.38
C LEU A 246 -17.80 15.88 2.08
N GLU A 247 -17.55 17.02 1.44
CA GLU A 247 -18.55 18.02 1.05
C GLU A 247 -19.22 17.72 -0.31
N HIS A 248 -18.64 16.81 -1.13
CA HIS A 248 -19.09 16.54 -2.50
C HIS A 248 -19.59 15.10 -2.69
N GLU A 249 -20.71 14.77 -2.05
CA GLU A 249 -21.25 13.39 -2.04
C GLU A 249 -21.55 12.84 -3.43
N GLU A 250 -22.21 13.60 -4.30
CA GLU A 250 -22.57 13.13 -5.64
C GLU A 250 -21.33 12.88 -6.51
N LEU A 251 -20.28 13.67 -6.33
CA LEU A 251 -19.01 13.44 -6.99
C LEU A 251 -18.34 12.15 -6.50
N ARG A 252 -18.34 11.92 -5.17
CA ARG A 252 -17.83 10.65 -4.61
C ARG A 252 -18.55 9.44 -5.17
N LYS A 253 -19.90 9.48 -5.19
CA LYS A 253 -20.73 8.39 -5.71
C LYS A 253 -20.42 8.11 -7.17
N ARG A 254 -20.27 9.16 -7.98
CA ARG A 254 -19.91 9.04 -9.41
C ARG A 254 -18.55 8.40 -9.60
N ILE A 255 -17.51 8.88 -8.90
CA ILE A 255 -16.16 8.32 -8.98
C ILE A 255 -16.16 6.86 -8.53
N ALA A 256 -16.82 6.53 -7.40
CA ALA A 256 -16.93 5.17 -6.91
C ALA A 256 -17.61 4.24 -7.91
N HIS A 257 -18.68 4.70 -8.55
CA HIS A 257 -19.39 3.94 -9.59
C HIS A 257 -18.51 3.69 -10.82
N ASN A 258 -17.80 4.70 -11.31
CA ASN A 258 -16.90 4.56 -12.46
C ASN A 258 -15.76 3.59 -12.15
N GLY A 259 -15.13 3.72 -10.97
CA GLY A 259 -14.09 2.80 -10.51
C GLY A 259 -14.60 1.35 -10.43
N TYR A 260 -15.81 1.14 -9.92
CA TYR A 260 -16.47 -0.18 -9.89
C TYR A 260 -16.63 -0.75 -11.31
N LEU A 261 -17.16 0.03 -12.25
CA LEU A 261 -17.34 -0.43 -13.63
C LEU A 261 -16.01 -0.83 -14.26
N LYS A 262 -14.95 -0.05 -14.06
CA LYS A 262 -13.62 -0.38 -14.57
C LYS A 262 -13.04 -1.66 -13.98
N VAL A 263 -13.23 -1.89 -12.68
CA VAL A 263 -12.79 -3.15 -12.06
C VAL A 263 -13.57 -4.34 -12.64
N CYS A 264 -14.88 -4.20 -12.84
CA CYS A 264 -15.70 -5.22 -13.48
C CYS A 264 -15.25 -5.54 -14.92
N GLU A 265 -14.77 -4.54 -15.66
CA GLU A 265 -14.33 -4.69 -17.05
C GLU A 265 -12.91 -5.26 -17.15
N MET A 266 -11.96 -4.80 -16.31
CA MET A 266 -10.54 -4.99 -16.57
C MET A 266 -9.79 -5.82 -15.52
N PHE A 267 -10.37 -6.06 -14.33
CA PHE A 267 -9.66 -6.64 -13.20
C PHE A 267 -10.33 -7.89 -12.62
N ARG A 268 -10.92 -8.73 -13.47
CA ARG A 268 -11.55 -9.98 -13.04
C ARG A 268 -10.53 -11.12 -12.93
N PHE A 269 -10.77 -12.03 -11.99
CA PHE A 269 -9.93 -13.23 -11.83
C PHE A 269 -9.93 -14.12 -13.07
N ASP A 270 -11.09 -14.26 -13.74
CA ASP A 270 -11.21 -15.09 -14.94
C ASP A 270 -10.22 -14.68 -16.04
N ASP A 271 -10.07 -13.36 -16.26
CA ASP A 271 -9.14 -12.83 -17.27
C ASP A 271 -7.69 -13.10 -16.88
N ARG A 272 -7.37 -13.00 -15.59
CA ARG A 272 -6.02 -13.30 -15.08
C ARG A 272 -5.67 -14.79 -15.24
N ILE A 273 -6.61 -15.67 -14.87
CA ILE A 273 -6.44 -17.13 -15.01
C ILE A 273 -6.30 -17.50 -16.48
N LYS A 274 -7.16 -16.96 -17.35
CA LYS A 274 -7.07 -17.19 -18.79
C LYS A 274 -5.71 -16.81 -19.35
N TYR A 275 -5.22 -15.60 -19.04
CA TYR A 275 -3.90 -15.16 -19.44
C TYR A 275 -2.77 -16.07 -18.91
N MET A 276 -2.84 -16.51 -17.65
CA MET A 276 -1.86 -17.43 -17.08
C MET A 276 -1.82 -18.77 -17.83
N LEU A 277 -3.01 -19.30 -18.22
CA LEU A 277 -3.10 -20.54 -18.99
C LEU A 277 -2.56 -20.37 -20.41
N GLU A 278 -2.90 -19.28 -21.09
CA GLU A 278 -2.36 -18.95 -22.42
C GLU A 278 -0.82 -18.95 -22.41
N ILE A 279 -0.21 -18.29 -21.44
CA ILE A 279 1.25 -18.29 -21.27
C ILE A 279 1.83 -19.71 -21.02
N ALA A 280 1.08 -20.56 -20.30
CA ALA A 280 1.51 -21.94 -20.04
C ALA A 280 1.42 -22.83 -21.29
N ASP A 281 0.48 -22.54 -22.18
CA ASP A 281 0.21 -23.31 -23.40
C ASP A 281 1.11 -22.88 -24.59
N GLU A 282 1.78 -21.73 -24.52
CA GLU A 282 2.71 -21.23 -25.57
C GLU A 282 3.98 -22.08 -25.77
N LYS A 283 4.02 -23.30 -25.23
CA LYS A 283 5.07 -24.31 -25.39
C LYS A 283 4.61 -25.39 -26.34
#